data_73d1f776d27f737e57ceb93e338fddbe
#
_entry.id   73d1f776d27f737e57ceb93e338fddbe
#
_cell.length_a   1.000
_cell.length_b   1.000
_cell.length_c   1.000
_cell.angle_alpha   90.00
_cell.angle_beta   90.00
_cell.angle_gamma   90.00
#
_symmetry.space_group_name_H-M   'P 1'
#
loop_
_entity.id
_entity.type
_entity.pdbx_description
1 polymer ?
#
loop_
_entity_poly.entity_id
_entity_poly.type
_entity_poly.pdbx_seq_one_letter_code
_entity_poly.pdbx_strand_id
1 'polypeptide(L)'
;MRDLRPGPPRSRTPNRCGCRRQDAGHAGLRDAAGGALLAVVLLFLGLAAPARASAAAEDRLRCDRAAVLAAERLGVPVPILRAVTRVETGRRRDGALQPWPWTVNLGGDGFWFDSAAEARAFAAGQLARGRRNMDIGCFQVNVRWHGKAFDSTDEMFDPEANALYAAGFLKRLHGEEGDWDRAVAAYHSRTPEYARRYIARYRSVRESLAGAPPPEAARDNGFPLLVGQGARLPGSLTPLGGAARPFLDLRQGRRDPAGG
;
A
#
# COMPACT_ATOMS: atom_id res chain seq x y z
N MET A 1 -16.15 11.22 42.16
CA MET A 1 -16.92 12.46 41.95
C MET A 1 -15.97 13.63 42.01
N ARG A 2 -15.53 14.15 40.89
CA ARG A 2 -14.98 15.51 40.70
C ARG A 2 -15.31 15.95 39.31
N ASP A 3 -16.16 16.95 39.26
CA ASP A 3 -16.69 17.66 38.12
C ASP A 3 -15.55 18.48 37.46
N LEU A 4 -15.21 18.25 36.21
CA LEU A 4 -14.33 19.12 35.45
C LEU A 4 -15.11 19.69 34.28
N ARG A 5 -15.57 20.92 34.44
CA ARG A 5 -16.19 21.75 33.38
C ARG A 5 -15.12 22.21 32.38
N PRO A 6 -15.42 22.24 31.10
CA PRO A 6 -14.51 22.83 30.09
C PRO A 6 -14.58 24.35 30.10
N GLY A 7 -13.40 24.99 30.09
CA GLY A 7 -13.23 26.44 29.99
C GLY A 7 -13.44 26.95 28.56
N PRO A 8 -13.78 28.25 28.38
CA PRO A 8 -14.17 28.84 27.11
C PRO A 8 -12.96 29.10 26.17
N PRO A 9 -13.18 29.17 24.85
CA PRO A 9 -12.12 29.37 23.86
C PRO A 9 -11.59 30.80 23.88
N ARG A 10 -10.26 30.94 23.83
CA ARG A 10 -9.58 32.23 23.73
C ARG A 10 -9.62 32.73 22.29
N SER A 11 -10.23 33.92 22.11
CA SER A 11 -10.24 34.71 20.90
C SER A 11 -8.83 35.25 20.60
N ARG A 12 -8.30 35.01 19.40
CA ARG A 12 -7.12 35.70 18.88
C ARG A 12 -7.56 36.82 17.96
N THR A 13 -7.26 38.04 18.35
CA THR A 13 -7.38 39.24 17.53
C THR A 13 -6.33 39.30 16.43
N PRO A 14 -6.65 39.79 15.23
CA PRO A 14 -5.66 39.96 14.16
C PRO A 14 -4.91 41.29 14.33
N ASN A 15 -3.58 41.27 14.40
CA ASN A 15 -2.75 42.41 14.30
C ASN A 15 -2.74 42.96 12.86
N ARG A 16 -3.31 44.13 12.70
CA ARG A 16 -3.05 45.01 11.54
C ARG A 16 -1.66 45.64 11.70
N CYS A 17 -0.80 45.43 10.73
CA CYS A 17 0.40 46.22 10.58
C CYS A 17 0.37 46.93 9.23
N GLY A 18 0.56 48.23 9.31
CA GLY A 18 0.28 49.22 8.29
C GLY A 18 1.22 49.24 7.10
N CYS A 19 0.64 49.63 5.99
CA CYS A 19 1.32 50.04 4.77
C CYS A 19 2.19 51.28 5.01
N ARG A 20 3.41 51.24 4.55
CA ARG A 20 4.15 52.45 4.18
C ARG A 20 4.64 52.31 2.75
N ARG A 21 4.05 53.10 1.86
CA ARG A 21 4.54 53.35 0.51
C ARG A 21 5.83 54.15 0.63
N GLN A 22 6.84 53.76 -0.11
CA GLN A 22 7.90 54.66 -0.56
C GLN A 22 8.13 54.41 -2.05
N ASP A 23 7.69 55.39 -2.81
CA ASP A 23 8.04 55.55 -4.23
C ASP A 23 9.49 56.04 -4.29
N ALA A 24 10.34 55.37 -5.04
CA ALA A 24 11.54 56.00 -5.65
C ALA A 24 11.92 55.14 -6.87
N GLY A 25 11.68 55.71 -8.03
CA GLY A 25 12.11 55.15 -9.28
C GLY A 25 13.63 55.21 -9.44
N HIS A 26 14.17 54.17 -10.05
CA HIS A 26 15.40 54.28 -10.84
C HIS A 26 15.31 53.27 -12.00
N ALA A 27 15.34 53.85 -13.18
CA ALA A 27 15.56 53.12 -14.43
C ALA A 27 17.05 52.70 -14.47
N GLY A 28 17.30 51.47 -14.89
CA GLY A 28 18.67 51.13 -15.23
C GLY A 28 18.94 49.65 -15.42
N LEU A 29 19.22 49.31 -16.63
CA LEU A 29 19.98 48.18 -17.16
C LEU A 29 19.39 46.75 -17.06
N ARG A 30 19.16 46.30 -18.24
CA ARG A 30 18.89 44.93 -18.64
C ARG A 30 20.04 44.01 -18.26
N ASP A 31 19.83 43.09 -17.32
CA ASP A 31 20.68 41.91 -17.17
C ASP A 31 19.95 40.67 -17.74
N ALA A 32 20.31 40.40 -19.00
CA ALA A 32 19.80 39.21 -19.72
C ALA A 32 20.33 37.88 -19.17
N ALA A 33 21.18 37.88 -18.15
CA ALA A 33 21.78 36.69 -17.55
C ALA A 33 20.91 36.02 -16.47
N GLY A 34 19.99 36.78 -15.84
CA GLY A 34 19.13 36.22 -14.77
C GLY A 34 18.02 35.30 -15.25
N GLY A 35 17.54 35.48 -16.49
CA GLY A 35 16.43 34.70 -17.04
C GLY A 35 16.78 33.24 -17.37
N ALA A 36 18.02 32.99 -17.76
CA ALA A 36 18.46 31.65 -18.14
C ALA A 36 18.61 30.71 -16.92
N LEU A 37 19.08 31.27 -15.78
CA LEU A 37 19.24 30.47 -14.55
C LEU A 37 17.87 30.07 -13.96
N LEU A 38 16.90 30.98 -13.97
CA LEU A 38 15.55 30.71 -13.46
C LEU A 38 14.82 29.66 -14.29
N ALA A 39 14.99 29.71 -15.62
CA ALA A 39 14.40 28.71 -16.54
C ALA A 39 14.98 27.30 -16.35
N VAL A 40 16.29 27.19 -16.08
CA VAL A 40 16.96 25.90 -15.82
C VAL A 40 16.52 25.32 -14.47
N VAL A 41 16.39 26.14 -13.42
CA VAL A 41 15.90 25.68 -12.10
C VAL A 41 14.45 25.20 -12.18
N LEU A 42 13.58 25.90 -12.93
CA LEU A 42 12.18 25.47 -13.13
C LEU A 42 12.09 24.21 -13.97
N LEU A 43 12.98 23.96 -14.94
CA LEU A 43 13.03 22.74 -15.73
C LEU A 43 13.43 21.53 -14.89
N PHE A 44 14.38 21.67 -13.95
CA PHE A 44 14.77 20.59 -13.02
C PHE A 44 13.72 20.29 -11.96
N LEU A 45 12.94 21.26 -11.51
CA LEU A 45 11.82 21.05 -10.58
C LEU A 45 10.63 20.33 -11.22
N GLY A 46 10.42 20.49 -12.54
CA GLY A 46 9.34 19.81 -13.28
C GLY A 46 9.58 18.32 -13.53
N LEU A 47 10.84 17.85 -13.54
CA LEU A 47 11.19 16.45 -13.85
C LEU A 47 11.07 15.51 -12.64
N ALA A 48 11.02 16.02 -11.41
CA ALA A 48 10.94 15.18 -10.20
C ALA A 48 9.50 14.73 -9.85
N ALA A 49 8.48 15.40 -10.37
CA ALA A 49 7.09 15.10 -10.04
C ALA A 49 6.57 13.74 -10.55
N PRO A 50 6.85 13.28 -11.79
CA PRO A 50 6.34 12.01 -12.28
C PRO A 50 6.93 10.79 -11.56
N ALA A 51 8.20 10.84 -11.13
CA ALA A 51 8.84 9.72 -10.43
C ALA A 51 8.25 9.46 -9.04
N ARG A 52 7.90 10.52 -8.28
CA ARG A 52 7.25 10.39 -6.97
C ARG A 52 5.83 9.87 -7.07
N ALA A 53 5.07 10.29 -8.07
CA ALA A 53 3.72 9.79 -8.32
C ALA A 53 3.72 8.29 -8.66
N SER A 54 4.69 7.82 -9.43
CA SER A 54 4.88 6.40 -9.76
C SER A 54 5.23 5.57 -8.52
N ALA A 55 6.16 6.02 -7.68
CA ALA A 55 6.54 5.32 -6.46
C ALA A 55 5.37 5.20 -5.47
N ALA A 56 4.62 6.28 -5.27
CA ALA A 56 3.44 6.27 -4.41
C ALA A 56 2.31 5.37 -4.94
N ALA A 57 2.17 5.25 -6.26
CA ALA A 57 1.22 4.32 -6.87
C ALA A 57 1.64 2.87 -6.65
N GLU A 58 2.92 2.57 -6.75
CA GLU A 58 3.48 1.25 -6.47
C GLU A 58 3.32 0.87 -4.99
N ASP A 59 3.62 1.77 -4.05
CA ASP A 59 3.46 1.53 -2.62
C ASP A 59 2.01 1.19 -2.23
N ARG A 60 1.00 1.78 -2.90
CA ARG A 60 -0.41 1.44 -2.68
C ARG A 60 -0.75 -0.01 -2.99
N LEU A 61 -0.06 -0.61 -3.95
CA LEU A 61 -0.29 -1.98 -4.37
C LEU A 61 0.42 -3.01 -3.49
N ARG A 62 1.46 -2.60 -2.72
CA ARG A 62 2.27 -3.52 -1.91
C ARG A 62 1.47 -4.31 -0.90
N CYS A 63 0.59 -3.65 -0.14
CA CYS A 63 -0.25 -4.34 0.83
C CYS A 63 -1.24 -5.32 0.18
N ASP A 64 -1.82 -4.97 -0.96
CA ASP A 64 -2.74 -5.85 -1.67
C ASP A 64 -2.02 -7.06 -2.27
N ARG A 65 -0.83 -6.86 -2.85
CA ARG A 65 0.00 -7.95 -3.39
C ARG A 65 0.46 -8.90 -2.29
N ALA A 66 0.93 -8.33 -1.18
CA ALA A 66 1.32 -9.11 -0.01
C ALA A 66 0.13 -9.90 0.58
N ALA A 67 -1.07 -9.31 0.60
CA ALA A 67 -2.29 -9.98 1.01
C ALA A 67 -2.62 -11.18 0.11
N VAL A 68 -2.50 -11.03 -1.21
CA VAL A 68 -2.74 -12.13 -2.17
C VAL A 68 -1.71 -13.24 -1.96
N LEU A 69 -0.43 -12.91 -1.93
CA LEU A 69 0.67 -13.86 -1.73
C LEU A 69 0.50 -14.65 -0.41
N ALA A 70 0.23 -13.96 0.69
CA ALA A 70 0.05 -14.60 2.00
C ALA A 70 -1.21 -15.48 2.05
N ALA A 71 -2.30 -15.06 1.38
CA ALA A 71 -3.52 -15.82 1.24
C ALA A 71 -3.27 -17.16 0.53
N GLU A 72 -2.58 -17.12 -0.61
CA GLU A 72 -2.25 -18.30 -1.41
C GLU A 72 -1.32 -19.25 -0.65
N ARG A 73 -0.26 -18.74 -0.02
CA ARG A 73 0.70 -19.56 0.73
C ARG A 73 0.11 -20.26 1.95
N LEU A 74 -0.83 -19.61 2.65
CA LEU A 74 -1.36 -20.11 3.92
C LEU A 74 -2.80 -20.63 3.85
N GLY A 75 -3.44 -20.56 2.68
CA GLY A 75 -4.80 -21.02 2.49
C GLY A 75 -5.84 -20.16 3.22
N VAL A 76 -5.59 -18.86 3.37
CA VAL A 76 -6.57 -17.90 3.87
C VAL A 76 -7.30 -17.28 2.68
N PRO A 77 -8.64 -17.11 2.71
CA PRO A 77 -9.34 -16.51 1.58
C PRO A 77 -8.84 -15.10 1.27
N VAL A 78 -8.45 -14.83 0.02
CA VAL A 78 -7.91 -13.53 -0.45
C VAL A 78 -8.80 -12.35 -0.05
N PRO A 79 -10.15 -12.40 -0.19
CA PRO A 79 -11.00 -11.28 0.19
C PRO A 79 -10.89 -10.89 1.67
N ILE A 80 -10.57 -11.85 2.55
CA ILE A 80 -10.40 -11.59 3.98
C ILE A 80 -9.17 -10.72 4.21
N LEU A 81 -8.00 -11.14 3.71
CA LEU A 81 -6.76 -10.38 3.92
C LEU A 81 -6.82 -9.01 3.25
N ARG A 82 -7.39 -8.91 2.04
CA ARG A 82 -7.59 -7.62 1.37
C ARG A 82 -8.50 -6.66 2.14
N ALA A 83 -9.53 -7.19 2.81
CA ALA A 83 -10.41 -6.37 3.64
C ALA A 83 -9.72 -5.96 4.93
N VAL A 84 -9.02 -6.88 5.61
CA VAL A 84 -8.29 -6.59 6.87
C VAL A 84 -7.27 -5.47 6.65
N THR A 85 -6.39 -5.58 5.65
CA THR A 85 -5.39 -4.52 5.42
C THR A 85 -6.01 -3.14 5.17
N ARG A 86 -7.21 -3.06 4.57
CA ARG A 86 -7.94 -1.79 4.39
C ARG A 86 -8.60 -1.28 5.66
N VAL A 87 -9.07 -2.17 6.51
CA VAL A 87 -9.59 -1.76 7.83
C VAL A 87 -8.47 -1.20 8.69
N GLU A 88 -7.28 -1.82 8.63
CA GLU A 88 -6.13 -1.45 9.44
C GLU A 88 -5.48 -0.13 8.98
N THR A 89 -5.18 0.00 7.70
CA THR A 89 -4.37 1.10 7.19
C THR A 89 -5.03 1.95 6.11
N GLY A 90 -6.27 1.61 5.75
CA GLY A 90 -6.94 2.19 4.59
C GLY A 90 -7.18 3.70 4.71
N ARG A 91 -6.78 4.43 3.67
CA ARG A 91 -7.09 5.85 3.46
C ARG A 91 -7.88 6.01 2.18
N ARG A 92 -8.83 6.95 2.19
CA ARG A 92 -9.54 7.32 0.96
C ARG A 92 -8.61 8.16 0.07
N ARG A 93 -8.36 7.63 -1.13
CA ARG A 93 -7.60 8.31 -2.19
C ARG A 93 -8.29 8.00 -3.52
N ASP A 94 -8.46 9.00 -4.35
CA ASP A 94 -9.06 8.86 -5.69
C ASP A 94 -10.43 8.12 -5.65
N GLY A 95 -11.25 8.41 -4.64
CA GLY A 95 -12.57 7.79 -4.43
C GLY A 95 -12.56 6.37 -3.83
N ALA A 96 -11.42 5.70 -3.75
CA ALA A 96 -11.29 4.34 -3.23
C ALA A 96 -10.62 4.28 -1.86
N LEU A 97 -10.95 3.26 -1.06
CA LEU A 97 -10.24 2.92 0.17
C LEU A 97 -9.02 2.07 -0.19
N GLN A 98 -7.83 2.64 -0.03
CA GLN A 98 -6.56 2.00 -0.39
C GLN A 98 -5.70 1.76 0.85
N PRO A 99 -5.11 0.56 1.03
CA PRO A 99 -4.22 0.28 2.14
C PRO A 99 -2.87 0.99 1.94
N TRP A 100 -2.14 1.20 3.05
CA TRP A 100 -0.85 1.87 3.00
C TRP A 100 0.19 1.17 3.89
N PRO A 101 1.37 0.80 3.34
CA PRO A 101 2.35 0.00 4.07
C PRO A 101 3.11 0.79 5.16
N TRP A 102 3.34 2.08 4.93
CA TRP A 102 4.15 2.92 5.81
C TRP A 102 3.29 3.56 6.89
N THR A 103 2.65 2.70 7.70
CA THR A 103 1.69 3.10 8.73
C THR A 103 2.14 2.60 10.10
N VAL A 104 2.06 3.48 11.09
CA VAL A 104 2.29 3.15 12.50
C VAL A 104 1.10 3.67 13.32
N ASN A 105 0.55 2.84 14.18
CA ASN A 105 -0.35 3.29 15.25
C ASN A 105 0.42 3.27 16.57
N LEU A 106 0.41 4.36 17.31
CA LEU A 106 1.08 4.47 18.60
C LEU A 106 0.06 4.85 19.67
N GLY A 107 -0.39 3.85 20.44
CA GLY A 107 -1.31 4.09 21.55
C GLY A 107 -2.70 4.62 21.15
N GLY A 108 -3.13 4.38 19.92
CA GLY A 108 -4.40 4.84 19.35
C GLY A 108 -4.25 5.96 18.31
N ASP A 109 -3.07 6.61 18.25
CA ASP A 109 -2.79 7.65 17.26
C ASP A 109 -2.17 7.03 16.01
N GLY A 110 -2.84 7.19 14.86
CA GLY A 110 -2.38 6.69 13.56
C GLY A 110 -1.48 7.68 12.83
N PHE A 111 -0.34 7.18 12.34
CA PHE A 111 0.64 7.93 11.55
C PHE A 111 0.84 7.26 10.20
N TRP A 112 0.76 8.02 9.11
CA TRP A 112 1.00 7.57 7.75
C TRP A 112 2.16 8.36 7.17
N PHE A 113 3.22 7.67 6.82
CA PHE A 113 4.45 8.26 6.27
C PHE A 113 4.48 8.12 4.76
N ASP A 114 5.22 9.01 4.10
CA ASP A 114 5.34 8.97 2.64
C ASP A 114 6.37 7.93 2.17
N SER A 115 7.22 7.43 3.07
CA SER A 115 8.24 6.44 2.76
C SER A 115 8.46 5.41 3.88
N ALA A 116 9.01 4.25 3.50
CA ALA A 116 9.48 3.24 4.44
C ALA A 116 10.54 3.80 5.39
N ALA A 117 11.44 4.65 4.89
CA ALA A 117 12.53 5.23 5.69
C ALA A 117 11.99 6.10 6.83
N GLU A 118 11.00 6.95 6.55
CA GLU A 118 10.36 7.79 7.57
C GLU A 118 9.61 6.96 8.61
N ALA A 119 8.84 5.96 8.17
CA ALA A 119 8.11 5.08 9.07
C ALA A 119 9.04 4.30 10.02
N ARG A 120 10.14 3.75 9.48
CA ARG A 120 11.18 3.05 10.25
C ARG A 120 11.88 3.97 11.23
N ALA A 121 12.29 5.17 10.80
CA ALA A 121 12.92 6.16 11.66
C ALA A 121 11.99 6.58 12.82
N PHE A 122 10.71 6.79 12.54
CA PHE A 122 9.72 7.07 13.57
C PHE A 122 9.63 5.93 14.59
N ALA A 123 9.45 4.69 14.11
CA ALA A 123 9.32 3.52 14.98
C ALA A 123 10.58 3.30 15.83
N ALA A 124 11.78 3.41 15.25
CA ALA A 124 13.05 3.32 15.96
C ALA A 124 13.16 4.38 17.06
N GLY A 125 12.77 5.63 16.76
CA GLY A 125 12.72 6.70 17.74
C GLY A 125 11.75 6.46 18.90
N GLN A 126 10.61 5.79 18.65
CA GLN A 126 9.67 5.40 19.71
C GLN A 126 10.23 4.26 20.56
N LEU A 127 10.86 3.25 19.93
CA LEU A 127 11.51 2.16 20.64
C LEU A 127 12.63 2.64 21.55
N ALA A 128 13.47 3.58 21.09
CA ALA A 128 14.52 4.19 21.89
C ALA A 128 13.98 4.90 23.16
N ARG A 129 12.71 5.35 23.11
CA ARG A 129 11.98 5.92 24.25
C ARG A 129 11.24 4.87 25.09
N GLY A 130 11.45 3.58 24.83
CA GLY A 130 10.80 2.48 25.54
C GLY A 130 9.33 2.24 25.14
N ARG A 131 8.81 2.93 24.11
CA ARG A 131 7.43 2.78 23.65
C ARG A 131 7.31 1.60 22.71
N ARG A 132 6.82 0.49 23.21
CA ARG A 132 6.68 -0.77 22.44
C ARG A 132 5.24 -1.07 22.01
N ASN A 133 4.24 -0.40 22.61
CA ASN A 133 2.84 -0.60 22.23
C ASN A 133 2.55 0.22 20.97
N MET A 134 2.98 -0.31 19.83
CA MET A 134 2.70 0.27 18.53
C MET A 134 2.43 -0.84 17.51
N ASP A 135 1.54 -0.54 16.56
CA ASP A 135 1.13 -1.41 15.49
C ASP A 135 1.78 -0.95 14.19
N ILE A 136 2.30 -1.87 13.39
CA ILE A 136 3.16 -1.55 12.23
C ILE A 136 2.66 -2.23 10.96
N GLY A 137 2.75 -1.51 9.85
CA GLY A 137 2.67 -2.02 8.50
C GLY A 137 1.24 -2.29 8.02
N CYS A 138 1.14 -2.99 6.90
CA CYS A 138 -0.11 -3.26 6.18
C CYS A 138 -1.23 -3.86 7.05
N PHE A 139 -0.89 -4.71 8.00
CA PHE A 139 -1.81 -5.46 8.85
C PHE A 139 -1.78 -5.02 10.31
N GLN A 140 -1.09 -3.92 10.62
CA GLN A 140 -0.97 -3.34 11.96
C GLN A 140 -0.59 -4.37 13.02
N VAL A 141 0.51 -5.08 12.78
CA VAL A 141 1.03 -6.08 13.72
C VAL A 141 1.69 -5.38 14.90
N ASN A 142 1.25 -5.70 16.12
CA ASN A 142 1.72 -5.04 17.34
C ASN A 142 3.13 -5.49 17.75
N VAL A 143 4.05 -4.54 17.90
CA VAL A 143 5.46 -4.78 18.25
C VAL A 143 5.61 -5.41 19.63
N ARG A 144 4.80 -5.00 20.61
CA ARG A 144 4.89 -5.50 21.99
C ARG A 144 4.56 -6.99 22.08
N TRP A 145 3.52 -7.41 21.35
CA TRP A 145 2.97 -8.76 21.47
C TRP A 145 3.54 -9.72 20.44
N HIS A 146 3.88 -9.22 19.27
CA HIS A 146 4.23 -10.03 18.11
C HIS A 146 5.64 -9.78 17.57
N GLY A 147 6.34 -8.75 18.05
CA GLY A 147 7.65 -8.36 17.52
C GLY A 147 8.74 -9.44 17.61
N LYS A 148 8.60 -10.40 18.54
CA LYS A 148 9.54 -11.54 18.65
C LYS A 148 9.44 -12.57 17.51
N ALA A 149 8.39 -12.48 16.70
CA ALA A 149 8.20 -13.35 15.55
C ALA A 149 8.91 -12.84 14.28
N PHE A 150 9.59 -11.70 14.39
CA PHE A 150 10.34 -11.06 13.32
C PHE A 150 11.80 -10.88 13.76
N ASP A 151 12.71 -10.89 12.82
CA ASP A 151 14.15 -10.68 13.09
C ASP A 151 14.41 -9.23 13.55
N SER A 152 13.59 -8.29 13.09
CA SER A 152 13.69 -6.88 13.46
C SER A 152 12.36 -6.13 13.32
N THR A 153 12.27 -4.93 13.91
CA THR A 153 11.16 -4.02 13.65
C THR A 153 11.13 -3.55 12.19
N ASP A 154 12.28 -3.50 11.53
CA ASP A 154 12.37 -3.14 10.11
C ASP A 154 11.75 -4.21 9.21
N GLU A 155 11.88 -5.48 9.55
CA GLU A 155 11.19 -6.59 8.89
C GLU A 155 9.67 -6.51 9.05
N MET A 156 9.18 -6.03 10.20
CA MET A 156 7.74 -5.81 10.38
C MET A 156 7.15 -4.78 9.40
N PHE A 157 7.99 -3.89 8.82
CA PHE A 157 7.59 -2.98 7.75
C PHE A 157 7.68 -3.61 6.35
N ASP A 158 8.27 -4.78 6.21
CA ASP A 158 8.20 -5.50 4.94
C ASP A 158 6.76 -5.99 4.70
N PRO A 159 6.11 -5.59 3.58
CA PRO A 159 4.71 -5.91 3.34
C PRO A 159 4.44 -7.42 3.29
N GLU A 160 5.37 -8.22 2.76
CA GLU A 160 5.18 -9.66 2.63
C GLU A 160 5.35 -10.35 3.99
N ALA A 161 6.40 -10.04 4.74
CA ALA A 161 6.62 -10.57 6.08
C ALA A 161 5.44 -10.22 7.01
N ASN A 162 4.98 -8.97 6.97
CA ASN A 162 3.83 -8.48 7.72
C ASN A 162 2.54 -9.24 7.37
N ALA A 163 2.28 -9.43 6.07
CA ALA A 163 1.10 -10.16 5.59
C ALA A 163 1.15 -11.65 5.92
N LEU A 164 2.30 -12.31 5.76
CA LEU A 164 2.48 -13.72 6.10
C LEU A 164 2.25 -13.97 7.59
N TYR A 165 2.79 -13.10 8.45
CA TYR A 165 2.54 -13.20 9.87
C TYR A 165 1.05 -13.04 10.21
N ALA A 166 0.40 -11.99 9.68
CA ALA A 166 -1.00 -11.72 9.91
C ALA A 166 -1.91 -12.84 9.41
N ALA A 167 -1.63 -13.39 8.23
CA ALA A 167 -2.37 -14.52 7.68
C ALA A 167 -2.22 -15.78 8.54
N GLY A 168 -1.01 -16.09 9.00
CA GLY A 168 -0.75 -17.19 9.93
C GLY A 168 -1.48 -17.02 11.26
N PHE A 169 -1.53 -15.79 11.78
CA PHE A 169 -2.27 -15.49 13.00
C PHE A 169 -3.79 -15.64 12.79
N LEU A 170 -4.34 -15.10 11.70
CA LEU A 170 -5.74 -15.27 11.34
C LEU A 170 -6.13 -16.76 11.15
N LYS A 171 -5.26 -17.54 10.53
CA LYS A 171 -5.50 -18.99 10.37
C LYS A 171 -5.58 -19.71 11.71
N ARG A 172 -4.71 -19.39 12.69
CA ARG A 172 -4.80 -19.94 14.04
C ARG A 172 -6.11 -19.55 14.72
N LEU A 173 -6.47 -18.25 14.65
CA LEU A 173 -7.73 -17.76 15.20
C LEU A 173 -8.93 -18.44 14.55
N HIS A 174 -8.88 -18.70 13.23
CA HIS A 174 -9.93 -19.45 12.55
C HIS A 174 -10.04 -20.89 13.07
N GLY A 175 -8.92 -21.54 13.36
CA GLY A 175 -8.91 -22.86 14.00
C GLY A 175 -9.56 -22.87 15.39
N GLU A 176 -9.39 -21.78 16.16
CA GLU A 176 -9.99 -21.62 17.49
C GLU A 176 -11.47 -21.27 17.42
N GLU A 177 -11.86 -20.37 16.52
CA GLU A 177 -13.21 -19.79 16.45
C GLU A 177 -14.15 -20.57 15.53
N GLY A 178 -13.61 -21.36 14.58
CA GLY A 178 -14.36 -22.14 13.59
C GLY A 178 -15.06 -21.32 12.51
N ASP A 179 -14.90 -20.00 12.51
CA ASP A 179 -15.53 -19.05 11.59
C ASP A 179 -14.61 -17.87 11.29
N TRP A 180 -14.54 -17.46 10.02
CA TRP A 180 -13.65 -16.40 9.59
C TRP A 180 -14.02 -15.02 10.14
N ASP A 181 -15.30 -14.69 10.23
CA ASP A 181 -15.71 -13.39 10.78
C ASP A 181 -15.39 -13.29 12.27
N ARG A 182 -15.53 -14.41 13.01
CA ARG A 182 -15.11 -14.49 14.42
C ARG A 182 -13.60 -14.40 14.56
N ALA A 183 -12.85 -15.08 13.71
CA ALA A 183 -11.39 -14.98 13.66
C ALA A 183 -10.92 -13.56 13.41
N VAL A 184 -11.51 -12.86 12.44
CA VAL A 184 -11.22 -11.46 12.12
C VAL A 184 -11.60 -10.52 13.27
N ALA A 185 -12.71 -10.78 13.95
CA ALA A 185 -13.08 -10.02 15.15
C ALA A 185 -12.05 -10.20 16.27
N ALA A 186 -11.62 -11.46 16.53
CA ALA A 186 -10.62 -11.82 17.53
C ALA A 186 -9.21 -11.31 17.17
N TYR A 187 -8.89 -11.18 15.87
CA TYR A 187 -7.65 -10.56 15.40
C TYR A 187 -7.46 -9.15 15.95
N HIS A 188 -8.52 -8.35 15.92
CA HIS A 188 -8.50 -7.00 16.46
C HIS A 188 -8.62 -6.98 17.99
N SER A 189 -9.59 -7.72 18.53
CA SER A 189 -9.81 -7.75 19.99
C SER A 189 -10.73 -8.89 20.40
N ARG A 190 -10.42 -9.52 21.55
CA ARG A 190 -11.33 -10.45 22.20
C ARG A 190 -12.37 -9.74 23.10
N THR A 191 -12.24 -8.42 23.29
CA THR A 191 -13.25 -7.63 24.02
C THR A 191 -14.48 -7.43 23.14
N PRO A 192 -15.69 -7.89 23.56
CA PRO A 192 -16.87 -7.95 22.70
C PRO A 192 -17.28 -6.61 22.08
N GLU A 193 -17.09 -5.50 22.78
CA GLU A 193 -17.44 -4.17 22.27
C GLU A 193 -16.55 -3.77 21.09
N TYR A 194 -15.23 -3.91 21.23
CA TYR A 194 -14.28 -3.58 20.16
C TYR A 194 -14.41 -4.54 18.99
N ALA A 195 -14.55 -5.85 19.26
CA ALA A 195 -14.78 -6.87 18.27
C ALA A 195 -16.02 -6.56 17.39
N ARG A 196 -17.14 -6.17 17.98
CA ARG A 196 -18.37 -5.82 17.24
C ARG A 196 -18.20 -4.61 16.33
N ARG A 197 -17.53 -3.56 16.79
CA ARG A 197 -17.28 -2.35 15.97
C ARG A 197 -16.35 -2.68 14.80
N TYR A 198 -15.32 -3.45 15.06
CA TYR A 198 -14.35 -3.85 14.06
C TYR A 198 -14.97 -4.72 12.98
N ILE A 199 -15.70 -5.77 13.35
CA ILE A 199 -16.31 -6.69 12.38
C ILE A 199 -17.37 -6.01 11.51
N ALA A 200 -18.12 -5.07 12.04
CA ALA A 200 -19.07 -4.28 11.25
C ALA A 200 -18.36 -3.49 10.14
N ARG A 201 -17.25 -2.81 10.49
CA ARG A 201 -16.41 -2.09 9.51
C ARG A 201 -15.78 -3.04 8.47
N TYR A 202 -15.25 -4.17 8.94
CA TYR A 202 -14.65 -5.19 8.09
C TYR A 202 -15.65 -5.72 7.06
N ARG A 203 -16.86 -6.08 7.46
CA ARG A 203 -17.90 -6.58 6.54
C ARG A 203 -18.24 -5.55 5.46
N SER A 204 -18.44 -4.30 5.84
CA SER A 204 -18.68 -3.21 4.88
C SER A 204 -17.54 -3.03 3.89
N VAL A 205 -16.28 -3.11 4.36
CA VAL A 205 -15.11 -3.04 3.47
C VAL A 205 -15.05 -4.27 2.56
N ARG A 206 -15.26 -5.48 3.08
CA ARG A 206 -15.27 -6.72 2.29
C ARG A 206 -16.33 -6.70 1.20
N GLU A 207 -17.54 -6.22 1.51
CA GLU A 207 -18.62 -6.03 0.54
C GLU A 207 -18.25 -5.04 -0.56
N SER A 208 -17.61 -3.92 -0.19
CA SER A 208 -17.15 -2.92 -1.18
C SER A 208 -16.07 -3.44 -2.13
N LEU A 209 -15.40 -4.54 -1.78
CA LEU A 209 -14.41 -5.24 -2.61
C LEU A 209 -15.00 -6.37 -3.43
N ALA A 210 -16.28 -6.71 -3.23
CA ALA A 210 -16.94 -7.78 -3.98
C ALA A 210 -16.97 -7.41 -5.48
N GLY A 211 -16.43 -8.29 -6.33
CA GLY A 211 -16.31 -8.06 -7.76
C GLY A 211 -15.08 -7.25 -8.20
N ALA A 212 -14.33 -6.63 -7.28
CA ALA A 212 -13.07 -5.99 -7.62
C ALA A 212 -11.96 -7.05 -7.74
N PRO A 213 -11.34 -7.22 -8.92
CA PRO A 213 -10.25 -8.19 -9.06
C PRO A 213 -9.11 -7.84 -8.08
N PRO A 214 -8.36 -8.84 -7.58
CA PRO A 214 -7.12 -8.56 -6.88
C PRO A 214 -6.16 -7.88 -7.84
N PRO A 215 -5.25 -7.02 -7.34
CA PRO A 215 -4.18 -6.49 -8.18
C PRO A 215 -3.39 -7.68 -8.74
N GLU A 216 -3.06 -7.59 -10.00
CA GLU A 216 -2.25 -8.60 -10.64
C GLU A 216 -0.96 -8.77 -9.84
N ALA A 217 -0.65 -10.01 -9.43
CA ALA A 217 0.61 -10.29 -8.78
C ALA A 217 1.71 -9.78 -9.70
N ALA A 218 2.65 -8.98 -9.18
CA ALA A 218 3.81 -8.58 -9.95
C ALA A 218 4.52 -9.87 -10.37
N ARG A 219 4.28 -10.32 -11.60
CA ARG A 219 5.08 -11.36 -12.20
C ARG A 219 6.46 -10.76 -12.33
N ASP A 220 7.39 -11.25 -11.53
CA ASP A 220 8.79 -10.93 -11.69
C ASP A 220 9.20 -11.51 -13.05
N ASN A 221 9.02 -10.67 -14.08
CA ASN A 221 9.39 -11.05 -15.42
C ASN A 221 10.91 -10.88 -15.53
N GLY A 222 11.65 -11.96 -15.24
CA GLY A 222 13.09 -12.00 -15.39
C GLY A 222 13.59 -11.76 -16.82
N PHE A 223 12.65 -11.48 -17.76
CA PHE A 223 12.94 -11.12 -19.15
C PHE A 223 12.41 -9.72 -19.47
N PRO A 224 13.11 -8.65 -19.10
CA PRO A 224 12.64 -7.27 -19.29
C PRO A 224 12.35 -6.91 -20.76
N LEU A 225 12.88 -7.65 -21.72
CA LEU A 225 12.59 -7.47 -23.15
C LEU A 225 11.18 -7.93 -23.55
N LEU A 226 10.49 -8.70 -22.71
CA LEU A 226 9.12 -9.16 -22.93
C LEU A 226 8.06 -8.31 -22.22
N VAL A 227 8.49 -7.30 -21.49
CA VAL A 227 7.58 -6.28 -20.91
C VAL A 227 7.24 -5.29 -22.01
N GLY A 228 6.26 -5.61 -22.81
CA GLY A 228 5.68 -4.67 -23.77
C GLY A 228 5.11 -3.47 -23.03
N GLN A 229 5.87 -2.38 -22.96
CA GLN A 229 5.32 -1.09 -22.62
C GLN A 229 4.27 -0.74 -23.68
N GLY A 230 3.02 -0.85 -23.32
CA GLY A 230 1.81 -0.21 -23.78
C GLY A 230 1.65 0.43 -25.15
N ALA A 231 2.49 0.18 -26.12
CA ALA A 231 2.22 0.45 -27.52
C ALA A 231 2.07 -0.91 -28.22
N ARG A 232 0.86 -1.26 -28.63
CA ARG A 232 0.63 -2.30 -29.63
C ARG A 232 1.31 -1.87 -30.93
N LEU A 233 2.61 -2.06 -31.01
CA LEU A 233 3.27 -2.17 -32.30
C LEU A 233 2.73 -3.48 -32.89
N PRO A 234 2.24 -3.48 -34.14
CA PRO A 234 1.88 -4.72 -34.81
C PRO A 234 3.12 -5.58 -34.84
N GLY A 235 3.21 -6.56 -33.95
CA GLY A 235 4.31 -7.48 -33.82
C GLY A 235 4.38 -8.32 -35.08
N SER A 236 5.36 -8.05 -35.87
CA SER A 236 5.71 -8.63 -37.14
C SER A 236 6.23 -10.08 -37.00
N LEU A 237 5.39 -10.98 -36.48
CA LEU A 237 5.66 -12.42 -36.57
C LEU A 237 4.48 -13.22 -37.14
N THR A 238 3.46 -12.54 -37.67
CA THR A 238 2.48 -13.17 -38.52
C THR A 238 2.96 -13.03 -39.98
N PRO A 239 3.24 -14.12 -40.72
CA PRO A 239 3.52 -14.04 -42.15
C PRO A 239 2.29 -13.43 -42.81
N LEU A 240 2.50 -12.34 -43.57
CA LEU A 240 1.50 -11.78 -44.45
C LEU A 240 1.19 -12.83 -45.54
N GLY A 241 0.05 -13.52 -45.37
CA GLY A 241 -0.50 -14.40 -46.40
C GLY A 241 0.11 -15.82 -46.40
N GLY A 242 -0.55 -16.73 -45.72
CA GLY A 242 -0.27 -18.14 -45.80
C GLY A 242 -0.89 -18.89 -44.61
N ALA A 243 -1.71 -19.89 -44.88
CA ALA A 243 -2.25 -20.77 -43.83
C ALA A 243 -1.08 -21.32 -43.00
N ALA A 244 -1.05 -20.95 -41.70
CA ALA A 244 -0.06 -21.47 -40.77
C ALA A 244 -0.17 -22.99 -40.70
N ARG A 245 0.82 -23.70 -41.21
CA ARG A 245 0.97 -25.14 -41.01
C ARG A 245 1.60 -25.31 -39.61
N PRO A 246 1.04 -26.15 -38.74
CA PRO A 246 1.67 -26.44 -37.44
C PRO A 246 3.03 -27.09 -37.66
N PHE A 247 4.04 -26.62 -36.97
CA PHE A 247 5.44 -27.04 -37.08
C PHE A 247 5.67 -28.51 -36.67
N LEU A 248 4.70 -29.13 -36.02
CA LEU A 248 4.69 -30.54 -35.60
C LEU A 248 3.36 -31.18 -36.04
N ASP A 249 3.41 -32.07 -37.03
CA ASP A 249 2.31 -32.94 -37.39
C ASP A 249 2.38 -34.22 -36.56
N LEU A 250 1.60 -34.27 -35.49
CA LEU A 250 1.51 -35.43 -34.57
C LEU A 250 0.63 -36.56 -35.11
N ARG A 251 0.32 -36.57 -36.43
CA ARG A 251 -0.53 -37.60 -37.05
C ARG A 251 0.22 -38.74 -37.74
N GLN A 252 1.53 -38.91 -37.55
CA GLN A 252 2.23 -40.10 -38.06
C GLN A 252 2.54 -41.07 -36.89
N GLY A 253 1.65 -42.00 -36.62
CA GLY A 253 1.87 -43.05 -35.62
C GLY A 253 0.77 -44.09 -35.48
N ARG A 254 -0.13 -44.22 -36.45
CA ARG A 254 -1.02 -45.39 -36.45
C ARG A 254 -0.53 -46.36 -37.57
N ARG A 255 0.34 -47.30 -37.21
CA ARG A 255 0.58 -48.52 -38.01
C ARG A 255 -0.55 -49.48 -37.73
N ASP A 256 -1.36 -49.75 -38.72
CA ASP A 256 -2.30 -50.86 -38.71
C ASP A 256 -1.52 -52.18 -38.83
N PRO A 257 -1.79 -53.21 -38.01
CA PRO A 257 -1.33 -54.54 -38.27
C PRO A 257 -2.42 -55.22 -39.12
N ALA A 258 -2.16 -55.33 -40.42
CA ALA A 258 -2.96 -56.18 -41.31
C ALA A 258 -2.15 -57.39 -41.67
N GLY A 259 -2.73 -58.57 -41.43
CA GLY A 259 -2.74 -59.71 -42.30
C GLY A 259 -1.55 -60.68 -42.26
N GLY A 260 -1.84 -61.86 -41.82
CA GLY A 260 -1.06 -63.07 -41.99
C GLY A 260 -1.52 -64.16 -41.08
#